data_d0ec4b0edaeef4a26315c9f69ac38e3e
#
_entry.id   d0ec4b0edaeef4a26315c9f69ac38e3e
#
_cell.length_a   1.000
_cell.length_b   1.000
_cell.length_c   1.000
_cell.angle_alpha   90.00
_cell.angle_beta   90.00
_cell.angle_gamma   90.00
#
_symmetry.space_group_name_H-M   'P 1'
#
loop_
_entity.id
_entity.type
_entity.pdbx_description
1 polymer ?
#
loop_
_entity_poly.entity_id
_entity_poly.type
_entity_poly.pdbx_seq_one_letter_code
_entity_poly.pdbx_strand_id
1 'polypeptide(L)'
;MVAVQMKNILPDQSIDWAGCTEAQPASKRAPDWLKPGDVLFAARGNNNYAVLIDESITDLQAVPAPHFFVLRSKTRELIPDFLAWLLNQPHSQRHFQREAEGTFTKSIRRSVLAATPVVLPSMSKQRTIIHLANALNKKQQLMEQLIHNGEALMNGIANDLMKESGVNTQ
;
A
#
# COMPACT_ATOMS: atom_id res chain seq x y z
N MET A 1 10.22 18.41 -4.81
CA MET A 1 9.09 17.57 -4.37
C MET A 1 9.30 16.14 -4.82
N VAL A 2 8.65 15.18 -4.20
CA VAL A 2 8.74 13.78 -4.60
C VAL A 2 7.41 13.26 -5.15
N ALA A 3 7.46 12.28 -6.06
CA ALA A 3 6.28 11.61 -6.59
C ALA A 3 6.18 10.18 -6.06
N VAL A 4 5.06 9.86 -5.42
CA VAL A 4 4.75 8.50 -4.98
C VAL A 4 4.28 7.68 -6.18
N GLN A 5 5.02 6.64 -6.52
CA GLN A 5 4.72 5.68 -7.58
C GLN A 5 4.33 4.32 -7.01
N MET A 6 3.77 3.44 -7.83
CA MET A 6 3.37 2.10 -7.39
C MET A 6 4.55 1.28 -6.83
N LYS A 7 5.75 1.45 -7.38
CA LYS A 7 6.98 0.79 -6.90
C LYS A 7 7.41 1.22 -5.48
N ASN A 8 6.92 2.37 -5.02
CA ASN A 8 7.21 2.88 -3.68
C ASN A 8 6.26 2.33 -2.60
N ILE A 9 5.24 1.57 -3.00
CA ILE A 9 4.35 0.91 -2.06
C ILE A 9 4.94 -0.44 -1.70
N LEU A 10 5.28 -0.61 -0.43
CA LEU A 10 5.87 -1.83 0.10
C LEU A 10 4.78 -2.92 0.31
N PRO A 11 5.18 -4.20 0.44
CA PRO A 11 4.22 -5.30 0.65
C PRO A 11 3.34 -5.13 1.88
N ASP A 12 3.82 -4.46 2.91
CA ASP A 12 3.08 -4.13 4.13
C ASP A 12 2.17 -2.91 4.01
N GLN A 13 2.02 -2.37 2.79
CA GLN A 13 1.26 -1.16 2.46
C GLN A 13 1.83 0.14 3.05
N SER A 14 3.04 0.13 3.55
CA SER A 14 3.77 1.36 3.87
C SER A 14 4.39 1.98 2.61
N ILE A 15 4.87 3.22 2.74
CA ILE A 15 5.47 3.95 1.62
C ILE A 15 6.97 4.08 1.85
N ASP A 16 7.75 3.62 0.88
CA ASP A 16 9.20 3.88 0.81
C ASP A 16 9.43 5.33 0.33
N TRP A 17 9.41 6.26 1.28
CA TRP A 17 9.65 7.68 0.99
C TRP A 17 11.05 7.95 0.45
N ALA A 18 12.06 7.19 0.88
CA ALA A 18 13.44 7.35 0.43
C ALA A 18 13.62 6.93 -1.03
N GLY A 19 12.86 5.93 -1.48
CA GLY A 19 12.85 5.47 -2.87
C GLY A 19 11.97 6.30 -3.81
N CYS A 20 11.27 7.33 -3.31
CA CYS A 20 10.44 8.19 -4.15
C CYS A 20 11.29 9.03 -5.11
N THR A 21 10.82 9.14 -6.34
CA THR A 21 11.53 9.89 -7.39
C THR A 21 11.29 11.39 -7.24
N GLU A 22 12.33 12.20 -7.37
CA GLU A 22 12.17 13.63 -7.49
C GLU A 22 11.30 13.99 -8.70
N ALA A 23 10.37 14.89 -8.48
CA ALA A 23 9.45 15.35 -9.51
C ALA A 23 9.43 16.88 -9.56
N GLN A 24 9.22 17.43 -10.75
CA GLN A 24 8.98 18.84 -10.94
C GLN A 24 7.49 19.09 -11.18
N PRO A 25 6.95 20.26 -10.76
CA PRO A 25 5.56 20.61 -11.03
C PRO A 25 5.28 20.58 -12.54
N ALA A 26 4.33 19.75 -12.96
CA ALA A 26 3.93 19.67 -14.38
C ALA A 26 3.10 20.87 -14.85
N SER A 27 2.70 21.74 -13.96
CA SER A 27 1.88 22.92 -14.28
C SER A 27 2.19 24.09 -13.35
N LYS A 28 1.77 25.32 -13.78
CA LYS A 28 1.85 26.55 -12.96
C LYS A 28 0.87 26.56 -11.76
N ARG A 29 -0.06 25.59 -11.68
CA ARG A 29 -0.94 25.44 -10.52
C ARG A 29 -0.20 24.77 -9.38
N ALA A 30 -0.49 25.21 -8.15
CA ALA A 30 0.03 24.56 -6.97
C ALA A 30 -0.35 23.06 -6.98
N PRO A 31 0.60 22.16 -6.72
CA PRO A 31 0.32 20.74 -6.65
C PRO A 31 -0.70 20.42 -5.55
N ASP A 32 -1.50 19.39 -5.77
CA ASP A 32 -2.34 18.82 -4.72
C ASP A 32 -1.49 17.91 -3.82
N TRP A 33 -0.89 18.52 -2.79
CA TRP A 33 0.01 17.84 -1.88
C TRP A 33 -0.70 16.73 -1.11
N LEU A 34 -0.03 15.60 -1.00
CA LEU A 34 -0.43 14.53 -0.10
C LEU A 34 -0.29 14.98 1.35
N LYS A 35 -1.24 14.54 2.18
CA LYS A 35 -1.32 14.86 3.60
C LYS A 35 -1.62 13.61 4.40
N PRO A 36 -1.22 13.56 5.68
CA PRO A 36 -1.71 12.51 6.57
C PRO A 36 -3.23 12.40 6.53
N GLY A 37 -3.73 11.16 6.44
CA GLY A 37 -5.15 10.88 6.28
C GLY A 37 -5.65 10.83 4.84
N ASP A 38 -4.84 11.16 3.83
CA ASP A 38 -5.17 10.86 2.44
C ASP A 38 -5.10 9.35 2.20
N VAL A 39 -6.00 8.83 1.38
CA VAL A 39 -5.94 7.43 0.91
C VAL A 39 -5.62 7.43 -0.57
N LEU A 40 -4.51 6.81 -0.95
CA LEU A 40 -4.14 6.58 -2.35
C LEU A 40 -4.81 5.31 -2.83
N PHE A 41 -5.55 5.39 -3.93
CA PHE A 41 -6.12 4.24 -4.61
C PHE A 41 -5.40 4.01 -5.94
N ALA A 42 -4.77 2.85 -6.11
CA ALA A 42 -4.13 2.44 -7.35
C ALA A 42 -5.20 2.09 -8.38
N ALA A 43 -5.49 3.04 -9.28
CA ALA A 43 -6.54 2.94 -10.28
C ALA A 43 -6.10 2.21 -11.56
N ARG A 44 -4.80 1.99 -11.76
CA ARG A 44 -4.23 1.31 -12.93
C ARG A 44 -3.23 0.26 -12.51
N GLY A 45 -3.13 -0.82 -13.28
CA GLY A 45 -2.18 -1.90 -13.02
C GLY A 45 -2.87 -3.25 -12.88
N ASN A 46 -2.07 -4.27 -12.56
CA ASN A 46 -2.57 -5.65 -12.43
C ASN A 46 -3.45 -5.83 -11.18
N ASN A 47 -3.20 -5.04 -10.14
CA ASN A 47 -3.96 -5.08 -8.89
C ASN A 47 -4.38 -3.66 -8.52
N ASN A 48 -5.63 -3.54 -8.07
CA ASN A 48 -6.14 -2.31 -7.47
C ASN A 48 -6.01 -2.45 -5.94
N TYR A 49 -5.47 -1.43 -5.30
CA TYR A 49 -5.31 -1.41 -3.84
C TYR A 49 -5.39 0.01 -3.32
N ALA A 50 -5.64 0.14 -2.03
CA ALA A 50 -5.68 1.41 -1.33
C ALA A 50 -4.60 1.45 -0.24
N VAL A 51 -3.92 2.60 -0.09
CA VAL A 51 -2.87 2.83 0.90
C VAL A 51 -3.16 4.11 1.64
N LEU A 52 -3.05 4.09 2.96
CA LEU A 52 -3.15 5.28 3.79
C LEU A 52 -1.84 6.07 3.73
N ILE A 53 -1.94 7.38 3.58
CA ILE A 53 -0.84 8.29 3.87
C ILE A 53 -0.86 8.56 5.37
N ASP A 54 0.10 8.05 6.09
CA ASP A 54 0.25 8.21 7.52
C ASP A 54 1.15 9.40 7.87
N GLU A 55 1.46 9.56 9.16
CA GLU A 55 2.29 10.65 9.66
C GLU A 55 3.76 10.57 9.22
N SER A 56 4.19 9.47 8.58
CA SER A 56 5.57 9.32 8.07
C SER A 56 5.90 10.26 6.91
N ILE A 57 4.88 10.88 6.28
CA ILE A 57 5.05 11.93 5.26
C ILE A 57 5.61 13.24 5.83
N THR A 58 5.77 13.37 7.13
CA THR A 58 6.17 14.60 7.81
C THR A 58 7.29 15.32 7.06
N ASP A 59 7.09 16.63 6.81
CA ASP A 59 8.02 17.54 6.13
C ASP A 59 8.31 17.22 4.64
N LEU A 60 7.67 16.22 4.05
CA LEU A 60 7.81 15.90 2.64
C LEU A 60 6.74 16.56 1.78
N GLN A 61 7.18 17.27 0.74
CA GLN A 61 6.29 17.73 -0.31
C GLN A 61 6.12 16.60 -1.34
N ALA A 62 5.09 15.79 -1.16
CA ALA A 62 4.82 14.63 -2.01
C ALA A 62 3.53 14.80 -2.83
N VAL A 63 3.54 14.26 -4.04
CA VAL A 63 2.39 14.19 -4.94
C VAL A 63 2.16 12.76 -5.40
N PRO A 64 0.91 12.36 -5.72
CA PRO A 64 0.65 11.04 -6.29
C PRO A 64 1.08 11.00 -7.76
N ALA A 65 1.61 9.88 -8.22
CA ALA A 65 1.74 9.62 -9.64
C ALA A 65 0.35 9.50 -10.32
N PRO A 66 0.25 9.70 -11.66
CA PRO A 66 -1.03 9.74 -12.39
C PRO A 66 -1.89 8.47 -12.28
N HIS A 67 -1.33 7.37 -11.79
CA HIS A 67 -2.02 6.09 -11.63
C HIS A 67 -2.81 6.00 -10.31
N PHE A 68 -2.67 6.97 -9.43
CA PHE A 68 -3.41 7.03 -8.18
C PHE A 68 -4.56 8.03 -8.22
N PHE A 69 -5.66 7.65 -7.58
CA PHE A 69 -6.65 8.62 -7.11
C PHE A 69 -6.38 8.92 -5.64
N VAL A 70 -6.50 10.19 -5.26
CA VAL A 70 -6.45 10.62 -3.86
C VAL A 70 -7.88 10.71 -3.34
N LEU A 71 -8.14 10.00 -2.25
CA LEU A 71 -9.41 10.00 -1.55
C LEU A 71 -9.24 10.77 -0.23
N ARG A 72 -10.09 11.79 -0.03
CA ARG A 72 -10.13 12.58 1.20
C ARG A 72 -11.52 12.52 1.80
N SER A 73 -11.63 12.04 3.01
CA SER A 73 -12.90 12.06 3.72
C SER A 73 -13.30 13.51 4.01
N LYS A 74 -14.57 13.83 3.72
CA LYS A 74 -15.19 15.10 4.09
C LYS A 74 -15.98 15.01 5.40
N THR A 75 -16.14 13.81 5.92
CA THR A 75 -16.86 13.55 7.17
C THR A 75 -15.92 13.09 8.26
N ARG A 76 -16.26 13.39 9.52
CA ARG A 76 -15.54 12.90 10.69
C ARG A 76 -15.98 11.49 11.10
N GLU A 77 -17.00 10.95 10.44
CA GLU A 77 -17.56 9.62 10.73
C GLU A 77 -16.82 8.47 10.04
N LEU A 78 -15.94 8.78 9.09
CA LEU A 78 -15.14 7.80 8.35
C LEU A 78 -13.65 7.96 8.69
N ILE A 79 -13.08 6.93 9.28
CA ILE A 79 -11.64 6.83 9.56
C ILE A 79 -10.92 6.50 8.24
N PRO A 80 -9.93 7.28 7.80
CA PRO A 80 -9.21 7.03 6.54
C PRO A 80 -8.57 5.65 6.46
N ASP A 81 -7.99 5.18 7.54
CA ASP A 81 -7.41 3.85 7.66
C ASP A 81 -8.46 2.74 7.45
N PHE A 82 -9.67 2.93 8.02
CA PHE A 82 -10.78 2.03 7.76
C PHE A 82 -11.20 2.03 6.28
N LEU A 83 -11.20 3.19 5.63
CA LEU A 83 -11.49 3.28 4.19
C LEU A 83 -10.46 2.50 3.38
N ALA A 84 -9.16 2.70 3.63
CA ALA A 84 -8.10 1.97 2.96
C ALA A 84 -8.26 0.45 3.17
N TRP A 85 -8.48 0.02 4.41
CA TRP A 85 -8.74 -1.38 4.73
C TRP A 85 -9.96 -1.93 3.97
N LEU A 86 -11.09 -1.21 3.95
CA LEU A 86 -12.34 -1.63 3.31
C LEU A 86 -12.17 -1.80 1.79
N LEU A 87 -11.48 -0.88 1.14
CA LEU A 87 -11.21 -0.95 -0.30
C LEU A 87 -10.32 -2.14 -0.66
N ASN A 88 -9.49 -2.61 0.25
CA ASN A 88 -8.64 -3.79 0.07
C ASN A 88 -9.36 -5.11 0.38
N GLN A 89 -10.61 -5.08 0.91
CA GLN A 89 -11.32 -6.31 1.23
C GLN A 89 -11.85 -7.03 -0.03
N PRO A 90 -12.02 -8.36 0.03
CA PRO A 90 -12.46 -9.16 -1.10
C PRO A 90 -13.76 -8.68 -1.76
N HIS A 91 -14.68 -8.09 -0.99
CA HIS A 91 -15.92 -7.54 -1.54
C HIS A 91 -15.66 -6.37 -2.50
N SER A 92 -14.86 -5.38 -2.05
CA SER A 92 -14.46 -4.22 -2.87
C SER A 92 -13.59 -4.66 -4.05
N GLN A 93 -12.66 -5.59 -3.82
CA GLN A 93 -11.77 -6.10 -4.86
C GLN A 93 -12.54 -6.84 -5.97
N ARG A 94 -13.56 -7.64 -5.64
CA ARG A 94 -14.45 -8.26 -6.64
C ARG A 94 -15.23 -7.22 -7.45
N HIS A 95 -15.68 -6.13 -6.81
CA HIS A 95 -16.32 -5.02 -7.53
C HIS A 95 -15.36 -4.40 -8.54
N PHE A 96 -14.14 -4.07 -8.13
CA PHE A 96 -13.13 -3.51 -9.03
C PHE A 96 -12.77 -4.46 -10.17
N GLN A 97 -12.56 -5.73 -9.90
CA GLN A 97 -12.23 -6.72 -10.93
C GLN A 97 -13.32 -6.86 -11.99
N ARG A 98 -14.60 -6.75 -11.59
CA ARG A 98 -15.73 -6.85 -12.51
C ARG A 98 -15.89 -5.58 -13.35
N GLU A 99 -15.65 -4.42 -12.79
CA GLU A 99 -15.84 -3.12 -13.42
C GLU A 99 -14.57 -2.56 -14.08
N ALA A 100 -13.44 -3.27 -13.98
CA ALA A 100 -12.18 -2.85 -14.56
C ALA A 100 -12.23 -2.94 -16.09
N GLU A 101 -11.72 -1.91 -16.75
CA GLU A 101 -11.64 -1.81 -18.21
C GLU A 101 -10.19 -1.93 -18.70
N GLY A 102 -10.02 -2.46 -19.89
CA GLY A 102 -8.73 -2.61 -20.56
C GLY A 102 -8.30 -4.07 -20.74
N THR A 103 -7.65 -4.34 -21.87
CA THR A 103 -7.22 -5.70 -22.24
C THR A 103 -5.86 -6.06 -21.64
N PHE A 104 -4.89 -5.15 -21.72
CA PHE A 104 -3.52 -5.37 -21.24
C PHE A 104 -3.27 -4.74 -19.86
N THR A 105 -3.75 -3.51 -19.68
CA THR A 105 -3.64 -2.82 -18.40
C THR A 105 -5.05 -2.46 -17.94
N LYS A 106 -5.49 -3.11 -16.87
CA LYS A 106 -6.78 -2.82 -16.26
C LYS A 106 -6.76 -1.44 -15.60
N SER A 107 -7.84 -0.71 -15.73
CA SER A 107 -8.00 0.58 -15.06
C SER A 107 -9.41 0.73 -14.49
N ILE A 108 -9.46 1.36 -13.31
CA ILE A 108 -10.71 1.71 -12.63
C ILE A 108 -11.01 3.18 -12.92
N ARG A 109 -12.20 3.46 -13.44
CA ARG A 109 -12.66 4.84 -13.60
C ARG A 109 -13.04 5.44 -12.24
N ARG A 110 -12.92 6.76 -12.14
CA ARG A 110 -13.34 7.49 -10.94
C ARG A 110 -14.81 7.22 -10.57
N SER A 111 -15.68 7.09 -11.56
CA SER A 111 -17.11 6.77 -11.34
C SER A 111 -17.32 5.41 -10.71
N VAL A 112 -16.54 4.40 -11.09
CA VAL A 112 -16.57 3.06 -10.50
C VAL A 112 -16.13 3.10 -9.05
N LEU A 113 -15.02 3.78 -8.77
CA LEU A 113 -14.54 3.95 -7.39
C LEU A 113 -15.56 4.72 -6.53
N ALA A 114 -16.18 5.76 -7.07
CA ALA A 114 -17.21 6.54 -6.38
C ALA A 114 -18.50 5.73 -6.12
N ALA A 115 -18.81 4.75 -6.96
CA ALA A 115 -19.96 3.86 -6.81
C ALA A 115 -19.68 2.64 -5.94
N THR A 116 -18.46 2.48 -5.43
CA THR A 116 -18.11 1.35 -4.55
C THR A 116 -18.96 1.40 -3.28
N PRO A 117 -19.69 0.34 -2.94
CA PRO A 117 -20.48 0.31 -1.71
C PRO A 117 -19.59 0.40 -0.48
N VAL A 118 -19.74 1.46 0.29
CA VAL A 118 -19.04 1.66 1.56
C VAL A 118 -20.05 1.51 2.69
N VAL A 119 -19.86 0.45 3.49
CA VAL A 119 -20.61 0.30 4.75
C VAL A 119 -19.91 1.11 5.82
N LEU A 120 -20.63 2.02 6.45
CA LEU A 120 -20.09 2.92 7.46
C LEU A 120 -20.58 2.49 8.86
N PRO A 121 -19.84 1.64 9.59
CA PRO A 121 -20.18 1.28 10.96
C PRO A 121 -19.82 2.41 11.92
N SER A 122 -20.23 2.26 13.19
CA SER A 122 -19.88 3.24 14.24
C SER A 122 -18.34 3.42 14.32
N MET A 123 -17.91 4.60 14.74
CA MET A 123 -16.50 4.93 14.92
C MET A 123 -15.76 3.93 15.83
N SER A 124 -16.42 3.45 16.88
CA SER A 124 -15.85 2.42 17.76
C SER A 124 -15.58 1.14 16.99
N LYS A 125 -16.54 0.69 16.18
CA LYS A 125 -16.38 -0.53 15.36
C LYS A 125 -15.31 -0.38 14.29
N GLN A 126 -15.20 0.79 13.65
CA GLN A 126 -14.11 1.07 12.69
C GLN A 126 -12.74 0.94 13.37
N ARG A 127 -12.56 1.56 14.56
CA ARG A 127 -11.30 1.46 15.33
C ARG A 127 -10.96 0.02 15.70
N THR A 128 -11.95 -0.75 16.17
CA THR A 128 -11.74 -2.17 16.51
C THR A 128 -11.28 -2.97 15.30
N ILE A 129 -11.92 -2.77 14.13
CA ILE A 129 -11.55 -3.45 12.89
C ILE A 129 -10.11 -3.11 12.50
N ILE A 130 -9.75 -1.83 12.53
CA ILE A 130 -8.39 -1.39 12.18
C ILE A 130 -7.36 -1.95 13.15
N HIS A 131 -7.64 -1.92 14.44
CA HIS A 131 -6.74 -2.50 15.44
C HIS A 131 -6.48 -3.99 15.17
N LEU A 132 -7.53 -4.76 14.87
CA LEU A 132 -7.40 -6.17 14.52
C LEU A 132 -6.63 -6.38 13.20
N ALA A 133 -6.91 -5.58 12.17
CA ALA A 133 -6.23 -5.65 10.89
C ALA A 133 -4.72 -5.38 11.05
N ASN A 134 -4.35 -4.33 11.79
CA ASN A 134 -2.96 -3.98 12.05
C ASN A 134 -2.24 -5.06 12.88
N ALA A 135 -2.92 -5.67 13.86
CA ALA A 135 -2.38 -6.78 14.62
C ALA A 135 -2.11 -8.02 13.74
N LEU A 136 -3.02 -8.32 12.81
CA LEU A 136 -2.86 -9.42 11.86
C LEU A 136 -1.70 -9.15 10.88
N ASN A 137 -1.61 -7.96 10.33
CA ASN A 137 -0.50 -7.56 9.45
C ASN A 137 0.84 -7.67 10.18
N LYS A 138 0.91 -7.18 11.42
CA LYS A 138 2.13 -7.29 12.24
C LYS A 138 2.52 -8.74 12.52
N LYS A 139 1.53 -9.58 12.83
CA LYS A 139 1.75 -11.03 13.01
C LYS A 139 2.32 -11.65 11.73
N GLN A 140 1.75 -11.33 10.57
CA GLN A 140 2.22 -11.85 9.29
C GLN A 140 3.68 -11.45 9.02
N GLN A 141 4.01 -10.17 9.18
CA GLN A 141 5.40 -9.68 9.04
C GLN A 141 6.39 -10.43 9.94
N LEU A 142 6.02 -10.65 11.21
CA LEU A 142 6.87 -11.38 12.14
C LEU A 142 7.07 -12.85 11.74
N MET A 143 6.02 -13.49 11.21
CA MET A 143 6.12 -14.87 10.71
C MET A 143 7.02 -14.94 9.47
N GLU A 144 6.92 -14.00 8.54
CA GLU A 144 7.79 -13.91 7.36
C GLU A 144 9.25 -13.69 7.77
N GLN A 145 9.51 -12.82 8.75
CA GLN A 145 10.85 -12.63 9.31
C GLN A 145 11.42 -13.91 9.96
N LEU A 146 10.60 -14.64 10.70
CA LEU A 146 11.02 -15.91 11.31
C LEU A 146 11.38 -16.96 10.25
N ILE A 147 10.59 -17.08 9.19
CA ILE A 147 10.89 -17.98 8.08
C ILE A 147 12.21 -17.60 7.42
N HIS A 148 12.37 -16.32 7.06
CA HIS A 148 13.59 -15.82 6.44
C HIS A 148 14.84 -16.03 7.31
N ASN A 149 14.74 -15.77 8.61
CA ASN A 149 15.84 -16.00 9.55
C ASN A 149 16.20 -17.49 9.66
N GLY A 150 15.18 -18.37 9.64
CA GLY A 150 15.39 -19.81 9.64
C GLY A 150 16.10 -20.30 8.37
N GLU A 151 15.70 -19.81 7.21
CA GLU A 151 16.36 -20.11 5.93
C GLU A 151 17.81 -19.61 5.90
N ALA A 152 18.04 -18.37 6.37
CA ALA A 152 19.38 -17.80 6.45
C ALA A 152 20.31 -18.62 7.39
N LEU A 153 19.78 -19.08 8.53
CA LEU A 153 20.51 -19.94 9.45
C LEU A 153 20.90 -21.27 8.80
N MET A 154 19.95 -21.94 8.14
CA MET A 154 20.20 -23.20 7.47
C MET A 154 21.21 -23.07 6.33
N ASN A 155 21.12 -22.00 5.57
CA ASN A 155 22.09 -21.67 4.51
C ASN A 155 23.48 -21.39 5.10
N GLY A 156 23.57 -20.71 6.25
CA GLY A 156 24.82 -20.51 6.98
C GLY A 156 25.47 -21.83 7.39
N ILE A 157 24.72 -22.74 8.00
CA ILE A 157 25.19 -24.06 8.41
C ILE A 157 25.69 -24.86 7.20
N ALA A 158 24.91 -24.86 6.10
CA ALA A 158 25.30 -25.57 4.89
C ALA A 158 26.62 -25.03 4.30
N ASN A 159 26.77 -23.69 4.25
CA ASN A 159 28.01 -23.06 3.76
C ASN A 159 29.22 -23.40 4.66
N ASP A 160 29.06 -23.47 5.95
CA ASP A 160 30.15 -23.80 6.87
C ASP A 160 30.56 -25.27 6.73
N LEU A 161 29.60 -26.18 6.59
CA LEU A 161 29.89 -27.61 6.30
C LEU A 161 30.66 -27.77 4.98
N MET A 162 30.31 -27.01 3.94
CA MET A 162 31.01 -27.07 2.65
C MET A 162 32.44 -26.55 2.76
N LYS A 163 32.68 -25.50 3.54
CA LYS A 163 34.03 -24.96 3.79
C LYS A 163 34.90 -25.96 4.55
N GLU A 164 34.36 -26.60 5.58
CA GLU A 164 35.05 -27.63 6.37
C GLU A 164 35.41 -28.86 5.51
N SER A 165 34.56 -29.19 4.53
CA SER A 165 34.77 -30.33 3.61
C SER A 165 35.75 -30.04 2.48
N GLY A 166 36.36 -28.85 2.39
CA GLY A 166 37.36 -28.48 1.38
C GLY A 166 36.78 -28.33 -0.04
N VAL A 167 35.47 -28.28 -0.18
CA VAL A 167 34.82 -28.07 -1.49
C VAL A 167 34.71 -26.55 -1.74
N ASN A 168 35.78 -25.97 -2.34
CA ASN A 168 35.73 -24.61 -2.87
C ASN A 168 34.77 -24.57 -4.06
N THR A 169 33.65 -23.91 -3.92
CA THR A 169 32.81 -23.52 -5.05
C THR A 169 33.54 -22.40 -5.81
N GLN A 170 34.08 -22.71 -6.97
CA GLN A 170 34.53 -21.70 -7.95
C GLN A 170 33.31 -20.99 -8.57
#